data_fe0fa2b8ad32bf9f1fc2b0ab7d1e61b5
#
_entry.id   fe0fa2b8ad32bf9f1fc2b0ab7d1e61b5
#
_cell.length_a   1.000
_cell.length_b   1.000
_cell.length_c   1.000
_cell.angle_alpha   90.00
_cell.angle_beta   90.00
_cell.angle_gamma   90.00
#
_symmetry.space_group_name_H-M   'P 1'
#
loop_
_entity.id
_entity.type
_entity.pdbx_description
1 polymer ?
#
loop_
_entity_poly.entity_id
_entity_poly.type
_entity_poly.pdbx_seq_one_letter_code
_entity_poly.pdbx_strand_id
1 'polypeptide(L)'
;DRAFNNKSVWARISVVFAGPFFNFIMAFIFALIIICSVGYDSPKLAGVIEGYAAEEAGIKAGDEIVKLNNTNIHFYREISLYSMLHEGETVDVTYLRDGKKHTTTLKPKYDETTKRYLYGFNVSGERTKPGLGKALLYSCYEVKYNIYTTIEGLKMLCTGAASVNNLSGPVGIVKNMGDTYEQAVSMSGVWLGILNMLNWGVLISANLGVMNLLPLPALDGGRLVFLIVEAIRRKRVDPEKEGYVHLVGIVLLLLLMVVVMFNDIRNLIV
;
A
#
# COMPACT_ATOMS: atom_id res chain seq x y z
N ASP A 1 24.43 29.78 -15.55
CA ASP A 1 23.50 30.06 -14.46
C ASP A 1 22.90 28.73 -13.96
N ARG A 2 23.18 28.41 -12.67
CA ARG A 2 22.77 27.12 -12.07
C ARG A 2 21.43 27.15 -11.36
N ALA A 3 20.77 28.31 -11.32
CA ALA A 3 19.49 28.47 -10.64
C ALA A 3 18.39 27.58 -11.25
N PHE A 4 17.61 26.87 -10.41
CA PHE A 4 16.52 25.98 -10.81
C PHE A 4 15.56 26.63 -11.80
N ASN A 5 15.20 27.88 -11.55
CA ASN A 5 14.27 28.62 -12.38
C ASN A 5 14.78 28.93 -13.79
N ASN A 6 16.11 28.85 -14.04
CA ASN A 6 16.70 29.13 -15.35
C ASN A 6 16.89 27.88 -16.20
N LYS A 7 16.51 26.69 -15.68
CA LYS A 7 16.56 25.43 -16.42
C LYS A 7 15.31 25.24 -17.28
N SER A 8 15.43 24.36 -18.28
CA SER A 8 14.28 23.97 -19.10
C SER A 8 13.17 23.37 -18.23
N VAL A 9 11.91 23.49 -18.68
CA VAL A 9 10.76 22.94 -17.94
C VAL A 9 10.91 21.44 -17.69
N TRP A 10 11.46 20.69 -18.64
CA TRP A 10 11.68 19.24 -18.51
C TRP A 10 12.73 18.92 -17.44
N ALA A 11 13.81 19.69 -17.36
CA ALA A 11 14.81 19.52 -16.29
C ALA A 11 14.21 19.83 -14.91
N ARG A 12 13.32 20.82 -14.82
CA ARG A 12 12.62 21.14 -13.56
C ARG A 12 11.62 20.04 -13.17
N ILE A 13 10.86 19.50 -14.14
CA ILE A 13 9.99 18.34 -13.92
C ILE A 13 10.79 17.14 -13.40
N SER A 14 11.93 16.82 -14.02
CA SER A 14 12.77 15.68 -13.59
C SER A 14 13.27 15.85 -12.16
N VAL A 15 13.69 17.06 -11.77
CA VAL A 15 14.16 17.33 -10.40
C VAL A 15 13.03 17.17 -9.38
N VAL A 16 11.84 17.73 -9.66
CA VAL A 16 10.69 17.63 -8.74
C VAL A 16 10.19 16.18 -8.66
N PHE A 17 10.13 15.47 -9.79
CA PHE A 17 9.72 14.06 -9.82
C PHE A 17 10.71 13.13 -9.11
N ALA A 18 12.00 13.50 -9.06
CA ALA A 18 13.04 12.68 -8.42
C ALA A 18 12.73 12.40 -6.94
N GLY A 19 12.13 13.34 -6.19
CA GLY A 19 11.76 13.15 -4.78
C GLY A 19 10.84 11.94 -4.59
N PRO A 20 9.62 11.94 -5.14
CA PRO A 20 8.70 10.81 -5.10
C PRO A 20 9.32 9.51 -5.67
N PHE A 21 10.08 9.62 -6.75
CA PHE A 21 10.73 8.46 -7.38
C PHE A 21 11.73 7.77 -6.45
N PHE A 22 12.57 8.53 -5.73
CA PHE A 22 13.49 7.96 -4.75
C PHE A 22 12.78 7.31 -3.57
N ASN A 23 11.61 7.77 -3.17
CA ASN A 23 10.79 7.08 -2.16
C ASN A 23 10.39 5.67 -2.64
N PHE A 24 10.00 5.50 -3.90
CA PHE A 24 9.70 4.16 -4.45
C PHE A 24 10.96 3.28 -4.55
N ILE A 25 12.12 3.86 -4.88
CA ILE A 25 13.40 3.13 -4.86
C ILE A 25 13.71 2.63 -3.44
N MET A 26 13.55 3.47 -2.43
CA MET A 26 13.77 3.09 -1.03
C MET A 26 12.81 1.99 -0.59
N ALA A 27 11.53 2.10 -0.92
CA ALA A 27 10.54 1.05 -0.67
C ALA A 27 10.95 -0.28 -1.33
N PHE A 28 11.42 -0.24 -2.59
CA PHE A 28 11.91 -1.41 -3.31
C PHE A 28 13.13 -2.05 -2.63
N ILE A 29 14.11 -1.25 -2.22
CA ILE A 29 15.33 -1.75 -1.55
C ILE A 29 14.97 -2.44 -0.22
N PHE A 30 14.11 -1.83 0.60
CA PHE A 30 13.67 -2.42 1.86
C PHE A 30 12.87 -3.71 1.62
N ALA A 31 11.95 -3.72 0.64
CA ALA A 31 11.22 -4.91 0.26
C ALA A 31 12.16 -6.05 -0.21
N LEU A 32 13.20 -5.72 -0.99
CA LEU A 32 14.18 -6.69 -1.46
C LEU A 32 14.95 -7.32 -0.29
N ILE A 33 15.38 -6.52 0.68
CA ILE A 33 16.06 -7.02 1.89
C ILE A 33 15.16 -7.97 2.66
N ILE A 34 13.88 -7.62 2.85
CA ILE A 34 12.90 -8.45 3.56
C ILE A 34 12.68 -9.76 2.81
N ILE A 35 12.38 -9.70 1.51
CA ILE A 35 12.06 -10.88 0.69
C ILE A 35 13.26 -11.82 0.58
N CYS A 36 14.48 -11.31 0.45
CA CYS A 36 15.68 -12.13 0.47
C CYS A 36 15.93 -12.78 1.83
N SER A 37 15.56 -12.11 2.93
CA SER A 37 15.79 -12.59 4.30
C SER A 37 14.78 -13.65 4.73
N VAL A 38 13.49 -13.33 4.62
CA VAL A 38 12.40 -14.17 5.15
C VAL A 38 11.40 -14.66 4.11
N GLY A 39 11.55 -14.28 2.83
CA GLY A 39 10.62 -14.62 1.77
C GLY A 39 9.38 -13.72 1.74
N TYR A 40 8.38 -14.13 0.97
CA TYR A 40 7.10 -13.43 0.80
C TYR A 40 5.92 -14.32 1.20
N ASP A 41 4.78 -13.73 1.52
CA ASP A 41 3.52 -14.38 1.84
C ASP A 41 2.85 -14.92 0.56
N SER A 42 3.13 -16.17 0.23
CA SER A 42 2.57 -16.83 -0.95
C SER A 42 1.04 -17.00 -0.80
N PRO A 43 0.25 -16.82 -1.89
CA PRO A 43 -1.19 -17.08 -1.89
C PRO A 43 -1.54 -18.57 -1.94
N LYS A 44 -0.66 -19.41 -1.42
CA LYS A 44 -0.85 -20.86 -1.29
C LYS A 44 -1.68 -21.17 -0.05
N LEU A 45 -2.73 -21.98 -0.22
CA LEU A 45 -3.66 -22.31 0.84
C LEU A 45 -3.13 -23.46 1.70
N ALA A 46 -3.26 -23.33 3.02
CA ALA A 46 -3.12 -24.45 3.96
C ALA A 46 -4.35 -25.36 3.96
N GLY A 47 -5.49 -24.82 3.57
CA GLY A 47 -6.76 -25.51 3.52
C GLY A 47 -7.91 -24.57 3.21
N VAL A 48 -9.10 -25.04 3.48
CA VAL A 48 -10.33 -24.26 3.40
C VAL A 48 -11.10 -24.41 4.71
N ILE A 49 -11.95 -23.44 5.00
CA ILE A 49 -12.81 -23.44 6.19
C ILE A 49 -14.12 -24.15 5.82
N GLU A 50 -14.51 -25.13 6.62
CA GLU A 50 -15.73 -25.91 6.45
C GLU A 50 -16.99 -25.01 6.41
N GLY A 51 -17.89 -25.33 5.50
CA GLY A 51 -19.14 -24.60 5.30
C GLY A 51 -19.01 -23.29 4.48
N TYR A 52 -17.84 -22.94 3.99
CA TYR A 52 -17.62 -21.76 3.15
C TYR A 52 -17.53 -22.08 1.65
N ALA A 53 -17.62 -21.03 0.83
CA ALA A 53 -17.69 -21.15 -0.62
C ALA A 53 -16.46 -21.85 -1.26
N ALA A 54 -15.27 -21.70 -0.67
CA ALA A 54 -14.05 -22.34 -1.17
C ALA A 54 -14.12 -23.87 -1.06
N GLU A 55 -14.68 -24.40 0.05
CA GLU A 55 -14.89 -25.84 0.23
C GLU A 55 -15.92 -26.36 -0.76
N GLU A 56 -17.08 -25.70 -0.89
CA GLU A 56 -18.16 -26.07 -1.81
C GLU A 56 -17.70 -26.13 -3.26
N ALA A 57 -16.76 -25.26 -3.64
CA ALA A 57 -16.16 -25.21 -4.97
C ALA A 57 -15.02 -26.21 -5.17
N GLY A 58 -14.69 -27.04 -4.16
CA GLY A 58 -13.68 -28.06 -4.24
C GLY A 58 -12.23 -27.54 -4.24
N ILE A 59 -12.01 -26.33 -3.73
CA ILE A 59 -10.65 -25.79 -3.46
C ILE A 59 -10.07 -26.57 -2.28
N LYS A 60 -8.76 -26.84 -2.29
CA LYS A 60 -8.07 -27.69 -1.33
C LYS A 60 -6.77 -27.09 -0.81
N ALA A 61 -6.25 -27.68 0.26
CA ALA A 61 -4.89 -27.40 0.71
C ALA A 61 -3.88 -27.64 -0.41
N GLY A 62 -2.92 -26.74 -0.53
CA GLY A 62 -1.90 -26.76 -1.58
C GLY A 62 -2.25 -25.98 -2.84
N ASP A 63 -3.51 -25.58 -3.05
CA ASP A 63 -3.88 -24.72 -4.16
C ASP A 63 -3.28 -23.32 -3.98
N GLU A 64 -2.80 -22.75 -5.07
CA GLU A 64 -2.24 -21.40 -5.08
C GLU A 64 -3.18 -20.47 -5.87
N ILE A 65 -3.74 -19.47 -5.20
CA ILE A 65 -4.64 -18.50 -5.83
C ILE A 65 -3.80 -17.54 -6.69
N VAL A 66 -4.06 -17.49 -7.99
CA VAL A 66 -3.29 -16.65 -8.92
C VAL A 66 -4.09 -15.51 -9.50
N LYS A 67 -5.44 -15.57 -9.42
CA LYS A 67 -6.29 -14.52 -9.97
C LYS A 67 -7.66 -14.49 -9.31
N LEU A 68 -8.20 -13.31 -9.07
CA LEU A 68 -9.57 -13.03 -8.66
C LEU A 68 -10.21 -12.10 -9.69
N ASN A 69 -11.24 -12.58 -10.43
CA ASN A 69 -11.76 -11.93 -11.63
C ASN A 69 -10.61 -11.54 -12.58
N ASN A 70 -10.40 -10.25 -12.84
CA ASN A 70 -9.32 -9.74 -13.68
C ASN A 70 -8.05 -9.33 -12.90
N THR A 71 -8.04 -9.45 -11.57
CA THR A 71 -6.93 -9.04 -10.70
C THR A 71 -5.98 -10.20 -10.46
N ASN A 72 -4.72 -10.06 -10.87
CA ASN A 72 -3.66 -11.02 -10.56
C ASN A 72 -3.28 -10.95 -9.08
N ILE A 73 -3.09 -12.08 -8.46
CA ILE A 73 -2.73 -12.25 -7.06
C ILE A 73 -1.28 -12.76 -6.96
N HIS A 74 -0.47 -12.06 -6.18
CA HIS A 74 0.95 -12.38 -5.95
C HIS A 74 1.22 -12.66 -4.46
N PHE A 75 0.40 -12.04 -3.57
CA PHE A 75 0.49 -12.16 -2.13
C PHE A 75 -0.87 -12.56 -1.54
N TYR A 76 -0.86 -13.31 -0.45
CA TYR A 76 -2.11 -13.67 0.22
C TYR A 76 -2.90 -12.46 0.69
N ARG A 77 -2.23 -11.44 1.22
CA ARG A 77 -2.88 -10.19 1.66
C ARG A 77 -3.64 -9.44 0.55
N GLU A 78 -3.31 -9.68 -0.74
CA GLU A 78 -4.09 -9.14 -1.86
C GLU A 78 -5.49 -9.77 -1.93
N ILE A 79 -5.64 -11.05 -1.52
CA ILE A 79 -6.94 -11.71 -1.44
C ILE A 79 -7.81 -11.03 -0.38
N SER A 80 -7.23 -10.74 0.80
CA SER A 80 -7.94 -10.06 1.88
C SER A 80 -8.37 -8.64 1.49
N LEU A 81 -7.48 -7.91 0.83
CA LEU A 81 -7.78 -6.58 0.30
C LEU A 81 -8.89 -6.63 -0.76
N TYR A 82 -8.78 -7.60 -1.70
CA TYR A 82 -9.81 -7.78 -2.72
C TYR A 82 -11.18 -8.05 -2.12
N SER A 83 -11.25 -8.96 -1.13
CA SER A 83 -12.48 -9.28 -0.41
C SER A 83 -13.10 -8.07 0.30
N MET A 84 -12.26 -7.20 0.87
CA MET A 84 -12.69 -5.97 1.53
C MET A 84 -13.24 -4.93 0.53
N LEU A 85 -12.63 -4.82 -0.65
CA LEU A 85 -13.06 -3.86 -1.67
C LEU A 85 -14.28 -4.31 -2.47
N HIS A 86 -14.60 -5.63 -2.46
CA HIS A 86 -15.69 -6.26 -3.23
C HIS A 86 -16.57 -7.10 -2.30
N GLU A 87 -17.05 -6.47 -1.21
CA GLU A 87 -17.83 -7.16 -0.19
C GLU A 87 -19.11 -7.81 -0.75
N GLY A 88 -19.25 -9.10 -0.53
CA GLY A 88 -20.46 -9.87 -0.93
C GLY A 88 -20.55 -10.17 -2.43
N GLU A 89 -19.64 -9.68 -3.25
CA GLU A 89 -19.63 -9.92 -4.69
C GLU A 89 -19.16 -11.34 -5.03
N THR A 90 -19.79 -11.92 -6.06
CA THR A 90 -19.36 -13.19 -6.63
C THR A 90 -18.05 -12.99 -7.39
N VAL A 91 -17.09 -13.91 -7.25
CA VAL A 91 -15.77 -13.82 -7.86
C VAL A 91 -15.41 -15.09 -8.61
N ASP A 92 -14.81 -14.94 -9.79
CA ASP A 92 -14.15 -16.03 -10.50
C ASP A 92 -12.72 -16.17 -9.96
N VAL A 93 -12.45 -17.30 -9.33
CA VAL A 93 -11.15 -17.62 -8.73
C VAL A 93 -10.39 -18.54 -9.65
N THR A 94 -9.21 -18.10 -10.11
CA THR A 94 -8.26 -18.95 -10.81
C THR A 94 -7.16 -19.37 -9.85
N TYR A 95 -6.92 -20.67 -9.75
CA TYR A 95 -5.90 -21.24 -8.89
C TYR A 95 -5.05 -22.28 -9.62
N LEU A 96 -3.85 -22.52 -9.11
CA LEU A 96 -2.94 -23.57 -9.58
C LEU A 96 -3.03 -24.77 -8.63
N ARG A 97 -3.27 -25.94 -9.21
CA ARG A 97 -3.19 -27.26 -8.55
C ARG A 97 -2.30 -28.15 -9.40
N ASP A 98 -1.24 -28.68 -8.82
CA ASP A 98 -0.26 -29.53 -9.52
C ASP A 98 0.27 -28.90 -10.83
N GLY A 99 0.48 -27.59 -10.82
CA GLY A 99 0.95 -26.81 -11.96
C GLY A 99 -0.09 -26.54 -13.06
N LYS A 100 -1.33 -27.00 -12.90
CA LYS A 100 -2.43 -26.76 -13.83
C LYS A 100 -3.36 -25.68 -13.32
N LYS A 101 -3.81 -24.82 -14.24
CA LYS A 101 -4.81 -23.77 -13.93
C LYS A 101 -6.21 -24.36 -13.87
N HIS A 102 -6.93 -24.00 -12.83
CA HIS A 102 -8.34 -24.27 -12.64
C HIS A 102 -9.06 -22.95 -12.36
N THR A 103 -10.32 -22.85 -12.78
CA THR A 103 -11.16 -21.68 -12.50
C THR A 103 -12.48 -22.16 -11.94
N THR A 104 -12.94 -21.49 -10.90
CA THR A 104 -14.25 -21.72 -10.28
C THR A 104 -14.84 -20.41 -9.81
N THR A 105 -16.16 -20.35 -9.68
CA THR A 105 -16.86 -19.14 -9.22
C THR A 105 -17.23 -19.30 -7.75
N LEU A 106 -16.90 -18.32 -6.93
CA LEU A 106 -17.20 -18.30 -5.49
C LEU A 106 -18.15 -17.16 -5.16
N LYS A 107 -19.17 -17.46 -4.35
CA LYS A 107 -19.98 -16.45 -3.68
C LYS A 107 -19.61 -16.42 -2.20
N PRO A 108 -19.03 -15.31 -1.69
CA PRO A 108 -18.57 -15.27 -0.30
C PRO A 108 -19.77 -15.35 0.65
N LYS A 109 -19.54 -15.94 1.84
CA LYS A 109 -20.54 -16.03 2.90
C LYS A 109 -20.26 -15.00 3.98
N TYR A 110 -21.31 -14.39 4.53
CA TYR A 110 -21.18 -13.47 5.66
C TYR A 110 -20.87 -14.27 6.94
N ASP A 111 -19.81 -13.87 7.61
CA ASP A 111 -19.39 -14.43 8.88
C ASP A 111 -19.79 -13.52 10.04
N GLU A 112 -20.67 -13.99 10.91
CA GLU A 112 -21.22 -13.24 12.04
C GLU A 112 -20.16 -12.90 13.09
N THR A 113 -19.09 -13.71 13.20
CA THR A 113 -18.03 -13.54 14.20
C THR A 113 -17.10 -12.41 13.81
N THR A 114 -16.66 -12.40 12.55
CA THR A 114 -15.76 -11.38 12.01
C THR A 114 -16.50 -10.18 11.43
N LYS A 115 -17.82 -10.29 11.24
CA LYS A 115 -18.70 -9.30 10.59
C LYS A 115 -18.20 -8.92 9.18
N ARG A 116 -17.73 -9.92 8.42
CA ARG A 116 -17.17 -9.75 7.07
C ARG A 116 -17.65 -10.87 6.15
N TYR A 117 -17.57 -10.58 4.85
CA TYR A 117 -17.75 -11.61 3.83
C TYR A 117 -16.46 -12.38 3.62
N LEU A 118 -16.49 -13.71 3.73
CA LEU A 118 -15.33 -14.59 3.62
C LEU A 118 -15.55 -15.64 2.52
N TYR A 119 -14.49 -15.93 1.78
CA TYR A 119 -14.45 -17.04 0.83
C TYR A 119 -14.18 -18.39 1.51
N GLY A 120 -13.62 -18.37 2.71
CA GLY A 120 -13.23 -19.55 3.46
C GLY A 120 -11.83 -20.07 3.14
N PHE A 121 -10.93 -19.22 2.67
CA PHE A 121 -9.53 -19.58 2.49
C PHE A 121 -8.79 -19.62 3.82
N ASN A 122 -8.03 -20.70 4.05
CA ASN A 122 -7.10 -20.81 5.17
C ASN A 122 -5.67 -20.80 4.65
N VAL A 123 -4.83 -19.94 5.21
CA VAL A 123 -3.43 -19.80 4.79
C VAL A 123 -2.49 -20.46 5.74
N SER A 124 -1.38 -20.96 5.20
CA SER A 124 -0.33 -21.60 6.00
C SER A 124 0.45 -20.63 6.90
N GLY A 125 0.42 -19.33 6.59
CA GLY A 125 1.32 -18.36 7.23
C GLY A 125 2.80 -18.56 6.86
N GLU A 126 3.11 -19.60 6.09
CA GLU A 126 4.47 -19.89 5.64
C GLU A 126 4.92 -18.90 4.58
N ARG A 127 6.17 -18.45 4.72
CA ARG A 127 6.80 -17.59 3.72
C ARG A 127 7.62 -18.40 2.74
N THR A 128 7.46 -18.09 1.46
CA THR A 128 8.22 -18.74 0.38
C THR A 128 9.48 -17.91 0.10
N LYS A 129 10.65 -18.53 0.21
CA LYS A 129 11.93 -17.89 -0.16
C LYS A 129 12.17 -18.06 -1.66
N PRO A 130 12.15 -16.99 -2.44
CA PRO A 130 12.40 -17.05 -3.88
C PRO A 130 13.92 -17.03 -4.17
N GLY A 131 14.33 -17.51 -5.35
CA GLY A 131 15.64 -17.16 -5.90
C GLY A 131 15.75 -15.68 -6.26
N LEU A 132 16.97 -15.16 -6.45
CA LEU A 132 17.25 -13.73 -6.58
C LEU A 132 16.41 -13.04 -7.68
N GLY A 133 16.26 -13.64 -8.86
CA GLY A 133 15.46 -13.07 -9.94
C GLY A 133 13.98 -12.88 -9.58
N LYS A 134 13.40 -13.87 -8.88
CA LYS A 134 12.03 -13.77 -8.35
C LYS A 134 11.96 -12.78 -7.19
N ALA A 135 12.99 -12.67 -6.35
CA ALA A 135 13.03 -11.69 -5.27
C ALA A 135 12.93 -10.26 -5.80
N LEU A 136 13.66 -9.91 -6.86
CA LEU A 136 13.56 -8.62 -7.53
C LEU A 136 12.13 -8.36 -8.05
N LEU A 137 11.53 -9.36 -8.70
CA LEU A 137 10.15 -9.23 -9.22
C LEU A 137 9.13 -9.04 -8.10
N TYR A 138 9.21 -9.85 -7.03
CA TYR A 138 8.29 -9.75 -5.90
C TYR A 138 8.48 -8.45 -5.11
N SER A 139 9.69 -7.88 -5.09
CA SER A 139 9.93 -6.55 -4.52
C SER A 139 9.22 -5.44 -5.32
N CYS A 140 9.14 -5.58 -6.65
CA CYS A 140 8.32 -4.69 -7.47
C CYS A 140 6.81 -4.87 -7.16
N TYR A 141 6.34 -6.11 -6.98
CA TYR A 141 4.95 -6.36 -6.60
C TYR A 141 4.65 -5.80 -5.20
N GLU A 142 5.60 -5.85 -4.26
CA GLU A 142 5.48 -5.25 -2.94
C GLU A 142 5.25 -3.73 -3.00
N VAL A 143 6.07 -3.03 -3.79
CA VAL A 143 5.89 -1.59 -4.02
C VAL A 143 4.56 -1.30 -4.70
N LYS A 144 4.20 -2.07 -5.74
CA LYS A 144 2.90 -1.96 -6.41
C LYS A 144 1.73 -2.15 -5.44
N TYR A 145 1.80 -3.15 -4.56
CA TYR A 145 0.77 -3.42 -3.55
C TYR A 145 0.59 -2.21 -2.62
N ASN A 146 1.69 -1.66 -2.10
CA ASN A 146 1.65 -0.50 -1.22
C ASN A 146 1.13 0.76 -1.93
N ILE A 147 1.48 0.98 -3.20
CA ILE A 147 0.91 2.07 -4.01
C ILE A 147 -0.60 1.88 -4.17
N TYR A 148 -1.03 0.66 -4.52
CA TYR A 148 -2.44 0.35 -4.72
C TYR A 148 -3.26 0.54 -3.43
N THR A 149 -2.78 0.00 -2.30
CA THR A 149 -3.46 0.17 -1.00
C THR A 149 -3.55 1.63 -0.57
N THR A 150 -2.52 2.44 -0.83
CA THR A 150 -2.54 3.87 -0.55
C THR A 150 -3.61 4.58 -1.39
N ILE A 151 -3.69 4.28 -2.69
CA ILE A 151 -4.69 4.87 -3.59
C ILE A 151 -6.11 4.47 -3.18
N GLU A 152 -6.34 3.18 -2.87
CA GLU A 152 -7.67 2.71 -2.43
C GLU A 152 -8.04 3.31 -1.07
N GLY A 153 -7.09 3.42 -0.13
CA GLY A 153 -7.31 4.11 1.14
C GLY A 153 -7.72 5.58 0.96
N LEU A 154 -7.06 6.30 0.05
CA LEU A 154 -7.44 7.68 -0.29
C LEU A 154 -8.83 7.76 -0.92
N LYS A 155 -9.19 6.83 -1.81
CA LYS A 155 -10.53 6.76 -2.38
C LYS A 155 -11.59 6.50 -1.30
N MET A 156 -11.34 5.59 -0.37
CA MET A 156 -12.25 5.30 0.74
C MET A 156 -12.47 6.53 1.64
N LEU A 157 -11.42 7.32 1.87
CA LEU A 157 -11.54 8.59 2.60
C LEU A 157 -12.36 9.62 1.82
N CYS A 158 -12.11 9.76 0.52
CA CYS A 158 -12.85 10.71 -0.33
C CYS A 158 -14.32 10.34 -0.50
N THR A 159 -14.66 9.04 -0.49
CA THR A 159 -16.04 8.54 -0.62
C THR A 159 -16.78 8.47 0.71
N GLY A 160 -16.09 8.72 1.84
CA GLY A 160 -16.68 8.59 3.17
C GLY A 160 -16.84 7.13 3.64
N ALA A 161 -16.34 6.15 2.90
CA ALA A 161 -16.34 4.73 3.29
C ALA A 161 -15.39 4.47 4.48
N ALA A 162 -14.36 5.30 4.65
CA ALA A 162 -13.51 5.29 5.83
C ALA A 162 -13.66 6.60 6.62
N SER A 163 -13.70 6.48 7.95
CA SER A 163 -13.74 7.66 8.84
C SER A 163 -12.34 8.25 9.01
N VAL A 164 -12.25 9.57 9.09
CA VAL A 164 -11.01 10.29 9.45
C VAL A 164 -10.48 9.84 10.82
N ASN A 165 -11.36 9.39 11.71
CA ASN A 165 -10.98 8.86 13.03
C ASN A 165 -10.17 7.55 12.95
N ASN A 166 -10.21 6.85 11.81
CA ASN A 166 -9.43 5.63 11.57
C ASN A 166 -8.01 5.94 11.03
N LEU A 167 -7.70 7.22 10.77
CA LEU A 167 -6.35 7.62 10.37
C LEU A 167 -5.45 7.66 11.60
N SER A 168 -4.34 6.94 11.51
CA SER A 168 -3.26 7.11 12.47
C SER A 168 -2.39 8.29 12.05
N GLY A 169 -2.28 9.28 12.90
CA GLY A 169 -1.33 10.36 12.72
C GLY A 169 0.08 9.99 13.20
N PRO A 170 1.00 10.95 13.26
CA PRO A 170 2.40 10.68 13.57
C PRO A 170 2.61 9.95 14.89
N VAL A 171 1.83 10.27 15.92
CA VAL A 171 1.96 9.67 17.26
C VAL A 171 1.46 8.22 17.24
N GLY A 172 0.32 7.97 16.62
CA GLY A 172 -0.24 6.62 16.43
C GLY A 172 0.68 5.72 15.59
N ILE A 173 1.30 6.26 14.54
CA ILE A 173 2.28 5.52 13.72
C ILE A 173 3.49 5.12 14.57
N VAL A 174 4.09 6.04 15.33
CA VAL A 174 5.27 5.75 16.17
C VAL A 174 4.93 4.70 17.24
N LYS A 175 3.76 4.79 17.87
CA LYS A 175 3.30 3.78 18.83
C LYS A 175 3.17 2.40 18.14
N ASN A 176 2.44 2.31 17.03
CA ASN A 176 2.26 1.05 16.32
C ASN A 176 3.59 0.44 15.86
N MET A 177 4.55 1.28 15.45
CA MET A 177 5.92 0.83 15.14
C MET A 177 6.61 0.23 16.37
N GLY A 178 6.51 0.89 17.52
CA GLY A 178 7.08 0.41 18.77
C GLY A 178 6.46 -0.93 19.19
N ASP A 179 5.13 -1.00 19.23
CA ASP A 179 4.38 -2.20 19.62
C ASP A 179 4.72 -3.40 18.71
N THR A 180 4.76 -3.18 17.39
CA THR A 180 5.11 -4.24 16.42
C THR A 180 6.58 -4.66 16.53
N TYR A 181 7.49 -3.74 16.85
CA TYR A 181 8.89 -4.06 17.09
C TYR A 181 9.06 -4.93 18.34
N GLU A 182 8.50 -4.50 19.47
CA GLU A 182 8.57 -5.23 20.74
C GLU A 182 7.95 -6.62 20.61
N GLN A 183 6.80 -6.73 19.97
CA GLN A 183 6.15 -8.02 19.69
C GLN A 183 7.05 -8.92 18.85
N ALA A 184 7.64 -8.41 17.77
CA ALA A 184 8.52 -9.18 16.92
C ALA A 184 9.78 -9.65 17.63
N VAL A 185 10.39 -8.77 18.45
CA VAL A 185 11.57 -9.10 19.26
C VAL A 185 11.25 -10.18 20.29
N SER A 186 10.11 -10.08 20.97
CA SER A 186 9.69 -11.06 21.99
C SER A 186 9.39 -12.44 21.39
N MET A 187 8.84 -12.50 20.18
CA MET A 187 8.47 -13.76 19.52
C MET A 187 9.65 -14.46 18.83
N SER A 188 10.53 -13.69 18.18
CA SER A 188 11.52 -14.29 17.26
C SER A 188 12.86 -13.53 17.24
N GLY A 189 13.11 -12.68 18.22
CA GLY A 189 14.38 -12.00 18.43
C GLY A 189 14.58 -10.71 17.62
N VAL A 190 15.67 -10.03 17.91
CA VAL A 190 15.99 -8.68 17.40
C VAL A 190 15.98 -8.61 15.86
N TRP A 191 16.41 -9.69 15.19
CA TRP A 191 16.43 -9.71 13.72
C TRP A 191 15.05 -9.53 13.12
N LEU A 192 14.03 -10.20 13.65
CA LEU A 192 12.66 -10.03 13.18
C LEU A 192 12.13 -8.63 13.50
N GLY A 193 12.52 -8.06 14.63
CA GLY A 193 12.24 -6.66 14.96
C GLY A 193 12.78 -5.68 13.90
N ILE A 194 14.04 -5.86 13.47
CA ILE A 194 14.64 -5.06 12.39
C ILE A 194 13.87 -5.22 11.07
N LEU A 195 13.51 -6.44 10.70
CA LEU A 195 12.72 -6.67 9.47
C LEU A 195 11.33 -6.03 9.54
N ASN A 196 10.70 -6.00 10.71
CA ASN A 196 9.45 -5.25 10.91
C ASN A 196 9.65 -3.74 10.73
N MET A 197 10.75 -3.18 11.23
CA MET A 197 11.08 -1.76 11.00
C MET A 197 11.32 -1.47 9.52
N LEU A 198 11.98 -2.37 8.78
CA LEU A 198 12.12 -2.25 7.33
C LEU A 198 10.76 -2.33 6.62
N ASN A 199 9.83 -3.17 7.11
CA ASN A 199 8.47 -3.24 6.54
C ASN A 199 7.70 -1.93 6.75
N TRP A 200 7.82 -1.28 7.92
CA TRP A 200 7.34 0.08 8.13
C TRP A 200 8.02 1.07 7.18
N GLY A 201 9.32 0.89 6.92
CA GLY A 201 10.06 1.67 5.93
C GLY A 201 9.48 1.53 4.52
N VAL A 202 9.11 0.30 4.10
CA VAL A 202 8.42 0.07 2.80
C VAL A 202 7.10 0.85 2.75
N LEU A 203 6.27 0.67 3.77
CA LEU A 203 4.95 1.31 3.85
C LEU A 203 5.06 2.85 3.81
N ILE A 204 5.89 3.42 4.67
CA ILE A 204 6.06 4.88 4.76
C ILE A 204 6.64 5.44 3.47
N SER A 205 7.69 4.81 2.92
CA SER A 205 8.32 5.28 1.69
C SER A 205 7.36 5.21 0.51
N ALA A 206 6.62 4.12 0.33
CA ALA A 206 5.64 4.01 -0.74
C ALA A 206 4.51 5.04 -0.59
N ASN A 207 3.98 5.22 0.64
CA ASN A 207 2.96 6.22 0.92
C ASN A 207 3.44 7.65 0.64
N LEU A 208 4.65 8.00 1.09
CA LEU A 208 5.25 9.31 0.78
C LEU A 208 5.44 9.51 -0.72
N GLY A 209 5.84 8.46 -1.45
CA GLY A 209 5.94 8.52 -2.91
C GLY A 209 4.60 8.85 -3.57
N VAL A 210 3.52 8.18 -3.18
CA VAL A 210 2.16 8.42 -3.70
C VAL A 210 1.65 9.80 -3.27
N MET A 211 1.73 10.11 -1.97
CA MET A 211 1.22 11.37 -1.42
C MET A 211 1.89 12.58 -2.06
N ASN A 212 3.23 12.52 -2.23
CA ASN A 212 3.97 13.61 -2.86
C ASN A 212 3.62 13.79 -4.35
N LEU A 213 3.07 12.78 -5.03
CA LEU A 213 2.59 12.89 -6.41
C LEU A 213 1.16 13.42 -6.52
N LEU A 214 0.42 13.54 -5.42
CA LEU A 214 -0.93 14.10 -5.46
C LEU A 214 -0.90 15.55 -5.95
N PRO A 215 -1.88 15.98 -6.77
CA PRO A 215 -1.97 17.33 -7.29
C PRO A 215 -2.45 18.33 -6.22
N LEU A 216 -1.85 18.28 -5.04
CA LEU A 216 -2.19 19.13 -3.91
C LEU A 216 -1.16 20.23 -3.73
N PRO A 217 -1.59 21.48 -3.44
CA PRO A 217 -0.68 22.55 -3.06
C PRO A 217 0.19 22.11 -1.86
N ALA A 218 1.42 22.61 -1.79
CA ALA A 218 2.46 22.27 -0.84
C ALA A 218 3.20 20.95 -1.09
N LEU A 219 2.67 20.03 -1.90
CA LEU A 219 3.35 18.78 -2.30
C LEU A 219 4.05 18.93 -3.65
N ASP A 220 4.99 18.02 -3.95
CA ASP A 220 5.71 18.00 -5.22
C ASP A 220 4.77 17.83 -6.42
N GLY A 221 3.69 17.05 -6.28
CA GLY A 221 2.65 16.86 -7.28
C GLY A 221 1.93 18.15 -7.66
N GLY A 222 1.64 19.03 -6.70
CA GLY A 222 1.10 20.35 -6.97
C GLY A 222 2.06 21.19 -7.83
N ARG A 223 3.36 21.12 -7.54
CA ARG A 223 4.40 21.77 -8.33
C ARG A 223 4.53 21.18 -9.74
N LEU A 224 4.44 19.84 -9.85
CA LEU A 224 4.42 19.15 -11.15
C LEU A 224 3.26 19.61 -12.02
N VAL A 225 2.07 19.84 -11.46
CA VAL A 225 0.91 20.36 -12.20
C VAL A 225 1.25 21.73 -12.82
N PHE A 226 1.81 22.67 -12.06
CA PHE A 226 2.21 23.97 -12.62
C PHE A 226 3.26 23.83 -13.74
N LEU A 227 4.26 22.96 -13.56
CA LEU A 227 5.29 22.71 -14.57
C LEU A 227 4.72 22.03 -15.82
N ILE A 228 3.76 21.12 -15.70
CA ILE A 228 3.07 20.48 -16.82
C ILE A 228 2.23 21.55 -17.59
N VAL A 229 1.49 22.39 -16.88
CA VAL A 229 0.74 23.50 -17.48
C VAL A 229 1.68 24.45 -18.21
N GLU A 230 2.84 24.78 -17.64
CA GLU A 230 3.88 25.60 -18.28
C GLU A 230 4.40 24.93 -19.57
N ALA A 231 4.67 23.62 -19.54
CA ALA A 231 5.12 22.83 -20.69
C ALA A 231 4.09 22.89 -21.84
N ILE A 232 2.81 22.72 -21.53
CA ILE A 232 1.72 22.74 -22.53
C ILE A 232 1.51 24.14 -23.10
N ARG A 233 1.46 25.14 -22.24
CA ARG A 233 1.22 26.54 -22.63
C ARG A 233 2.44 27.22 -23.24
N ARG A 234 3.64 26.65 -23.08
CA ARG A 234 4.93 27.24 -23.48
C ARG A 234 5.16 28.65 -22.89
N LYS A 235 4.48 28.95 -21.80
CA LYS A 235 4.56 30.23 -21.11
C LYS A 235 4.62 30.00 -19.61
N ARG A 236 5.58 30.63 -18.94
CA ARG A 236 5.77 30.49 -17.50
C ARG A 236 4.54 30.88 -16.70
N VAL A 237 4.28 30.12 -15.65
CA VAL A 237 3.35 30.50 -14.60
C VAL A 237 4.05 31.56 -13.74
N ASP A 238 3.30 32.52 -13.27
CA ASP A 238 3.77 33.57 -12.39
C ASP A 238 4.27 32.97 -11.05
N PRO A 239 5.55 33.13 -10.70
CA PRO A 239 6.11 32.53 -9.48
C PRO A 239 5.44 33.03 -8.19
N GLU A 240 4.93 34.28 -8.17
CA GLU A 240 4.21 34.79 -7.00
C GLU A 240 2.89 34.07 -6.78
N LYS A 241 2.14 33.79 -7.85
CA LYS A 241 0.87 33.05 -7.78
C LYS A 241 1.09 31.59 -7.38
N GLU A 242 2.13 30.94 -7.92
CA GLU A 242 2.54 29.61 -7.51
C GLU A 242 2.89 29.60 -6.02
N GLY A 243 3.67 30.58 -5.55
CA GLY A 243 4.04 30.73 -4.15
C GLY A 243 2.84 30.89 -3.21
N TYR A 244 1.87 31.73 -3.56
CA TYR A 244 0.64 31.89 -2.77
C TYR A 244 -0.18 30.62 -2.67
N VAL A 245 -0.36 29.89 -3.78
CA VAL A 245 -1.10 28.62 -3.78
C VAL A 245 -0.41 27.59 -2.88
N HIS A 246 0.93 27.49 -2.96
CA HIS A 246 1.69 26.62 -2.09
C HIS A 246 1.60 27.02 -0.61
N LEU A 247 1.68 28.32 -0.30
CA LEU A 247 1.56 28.81 1.07
C LEU A 247 0.20 28.44 1.68
N VAL A 248 -0.89 28.65 0.95
CA VAL A 248 -2.23 28.25 1.40
C VAL A 248 -2.29 26.74 1.64
N GLY A 249 -1.72 25.94 0.74
CA GLY A 249 -1.65 24.49 0.91
C GLY A 249 -0.87 24.07 2.16
N ILE A 250 0.28 24.70 2.43
CA ILE A 250 1.06 24.44 3.65
C ILE A 250 0.23 24.74 4.91
N VAL A 251 -0.46 25.87 4.96
CA VAL A 251 -1.29 26.26 6.11
C VAL A 251 -2.41 25.23 6.33
N LEU A 252 -3.10 24.81 5.25
CA LEU A 252 -4.15 23.79 5.35
C LEU A 252 -3.61 22.43 5.83
N LEU A 253 -2.44 22.00 5.33
CA LEU A 253 -1.81 20.77 5.79
C LEU A 253 -1.38 20.84 7.25
N LEU A 254 -0.85 21.97 7.71
CA LEU A 254 -0.50 22.18 9.12
C LEU A 254 -1.74 22.13 10.01
N LEU A 255 -2.85 22.75 9.60
CA LEU A 255 -4.11 22.68 10.34
C LEU A 255 -4.63 21.23 10.41
N LEU A 256 -4.61 20.49 9.28
CA LEU A 256 -4.99 19.09 9.25
C LEU A 256 -4.10 18.26 10.19
N MET A 257 -2.78 18.49 10.17
CA MET A 257 -1.83 17.79 11.05
C MET A 257 -2.15 18.03 12.53
N VAL A 258 -2.50 19.25 12.92
CA VAL A 258 -2.91 19.56 14.30
C VAL A 258 -4.17 18.79 14.70
N VAL A 259 -5.18 18.75 13.82
CA VAL A 259 -6.42 17.99 14.06
C VAL A 259 -6.15 16.50 14.22
N VAL A 260 -5.35 15.90 13.31
CA VAL A 260 -5.01 14.48 13.36
C VAL A 260 -4.19 14.16 14.61
N MET A 261 -3.22 15.00 14.96
CA MET A 261 -2.41 14.82 16.18
C MET A 261 -3.25 14.91 17.45
N PHE A 262 -4.21 15.82 17.50
CA PHE A 262 -5.15 15.91 18.63
C PHE A 262 -5.98 14.63 18.76
N ASN A 263 -6.48 14.10 17.63
CA ASN A 263 -7.22 12.84 17.59
C ASN A 263 -6.34 11.65 18.04
N ASP A 264 -5.09 11.58 17.59
CA ASP A 264 -4.13 10.56 18.03
C ASP A 264 -3.95 10.56 19.55
N ILE A 265 -3.66 11.74 20.12
CA ILE A 265 -3.45 11.87 21.57
C ILE A 265 -4.71 11.48 22.33
N ARG A 266 -5.89 11.90 21.87
CA ARG A 266 -7.16 11.49 22.46
C ARG A 266 -7.33 9.97 22.47
N ASN A 267 -7.07 9.30 21.34
CA ASN A 267 -7.18 7.84 21.22
C ASN A 267 -6.13 7.07 22.05
N LEU A 268 -5.07 7.74 22.50
CA LEU A 268 -4.06 7.14 23.38
C LEU A 268 -4.41 7.23 24.88
N ILE A 269 -5.27 8.20 25.25
CA ILE A 269 -5.62 8.48 26.65
C ILE A 269 -6.94 7.79 27.03
N VAL A 270 -7.82 7.57 26.06
CA VAL A 270 -9.13 6.90 26.23
C VAL A 270 -9.00 5.43 25.90
#